data_dd2eae1a6dc7f4728f87de6276c856a3
#
_entry.id   dd2eae1a6dc7f4728f87de6276c856a3
#
_cell.length_a   1.000
_cell.length_b   1.000
_cell.length_c   1.000
_cell.angle_alpha   90.00
_cell.angle_beta   90.00
_cell.angle_gamma   90.00
#
_symmetry.space_group_name_H-M   'P 1'
#
loop_
_entity.id
_entity.type
_entity.pdbx_description
1 polymer ?
#
loop_
_entity_poly.entity_id
_entity_poly.type
_entity_poly.pdbx_seq_one_letter_code
_entity_poly.pdbx_strand_id
1 'polypeptide(L)'
;MDIKQRDPAELVPAEYNPRKIDDHQLDALKRSLDRWGFVEPVVMNKRTGRIVGGHQRVKAALALAVPEVPTVWVDIDEEGEKALNIALNQISGEWEEDKLAALLDELEAKGQSLE
;
A
#
# COMPACT_ATOMS: atom_id res chain seq x y z
N MET A 1 17.50 -2.94 -2.23
CA MET A 1 16.87 -1.89 -1.41
C MET A 1 17.00 -2.22 0.05
N ASP A 2 17.31 -1.23 0.86
CA ASP A 2 17.41 -1.43 2.30
C ASP A 2 16.03 -1.51 2.93
N ILE A 3 15.85 -2.49 3.81
CA ILE A 3 14.64 -2.63 4.60
C ILE A 3 14.82 -1.88 5.91
N LYS A 4 13.87 -0.98 6.21
CA LYS A 4 13.89 -0.19 7.45
C LYS A 4 12.66 -0.51 8.27
N GLN A 5 12.86 -0.77 9.56
CA GLN A 5 11.75 -1.00 10.48
C GLN A 5 11.14 0.35 10.89
N ARG A 6 9.81 0.43 10.85
CA ARG A 6 9.08 1.66 11.21
C ARG A 6 7.85 1.30 12.02
N ASP A 7 7.46 2.20 12.91
CA ASP A 7 6.21 2.08 13.66
C ASP A 7 5.03 2.23 12.66
N PRO A 8 4.13 1.24 12.58
CA PRO A 8 3.01 1.31 11.64
C PRO A 8 2.09 2.52 11.87
N ALA A 9 2.02 3.05 13.10
CA ALA A 9 1.21 4.23 13.40
C ALA A 9 1.75 5.51 12.76
N GLU A 10 3.03 5.54 12.36
CA GLU A 10 3.66 6.68 11.71
C GLU A 10 3.47 6.69 10.20
N LEU A 11 2.98 5.60 9.62
CA LEU A 11 2.86 5.45 8.17
C LEU A 11 1.55 6.05 7.67
N VAL A 12 1.65 6.97 6.71
CA VAL A 12 0.50 7.73 6.19
C VAL A 12 -0.08 7.01 4.98
N PRO A 13 -1.36 6.61 5.02
CA PRO A 13 -1.99 5.96 3.88
C PRO A 13 -2.23 6.97 2.74
N ALA A 14 -2.22 6.47 1.50
CA ALA A 14 -2.59 7.26 0.34
C ALA A 14 -4.12 7.26 0.19
N GLU A 15 -4.73 8.43 0.16
CA GLU A 15 -6.20 8.56 0.05
C GLU A 15 -6.74 8.00 -1.25
N TYR A 16 -5.95 8.04 -2.31
CA TYR A 16 -6.35 7.55 -3.62
C TYR A 16 -6.27 6.02 -3.76
N ASN A 17 -5.77 5.32 -2.75
CA ASN A 17 -5.57 3.87 -2.84
C ASN A 17 -6.88 3.15 -3.18
N PRO A 18 -6.95 2.43 -4.34
CA PRO A 18 -8.18 1.80 -4.79
C PRO A 18 -8.47 0.45 -4.14
N ARG A 19 -7.47 -0.15 -3.49
CA ARG A 19 -7.61 -1.48 -2.90
C ARG A 19 -8.53 -1.45 -1.70
N LYS A 20 -9.45 -2.42 -1.65
CA LYS A 20 -10.42 -2.58 -0.59
C LYS A 20 -10.35 -3.98 -0.01
N ILE A 21 -10.56 -4.09 1.28
CA ILE A 21 -10.55 -5.37 1.98
C ILE A 21 -11.72 -5.39 2.98
N ASP A 22 -12.48 -6.48 3.04
CA ASP A 22 -13.56 -6.63 4.01
C ASP A 22 -13.04 -7.17 5.35
N ASP A 23 -13.90 -7.23 6.36
CA ASP A 23 -13.52 -7.67 7.70
C ASP A 23 -13.03 -9.11 7.72
N HIS A 24 -13.62 -9.98 6.91
CA HIS A 24 -13.21 -11.38 6.83
C HIS A 24 -11.80 -11.51 6.26
N GLN A 25 -11.52 -10.77 5.20
CA GLN A 25 -10.19 -10.73 4.57
C GLN A 25 -9.16 -10.10 5.52
N LEU A 26 -9.54 -9.06 6.25
CA LEU A 26 -8.66 -8.44 7.24
C LEU A 26 -8.32 -9.41 8.37
N ASP A 27 -9.29 -10.17 8.86
CA ASP A 27 -9.05 -11.18 9.89
C ASP A 27 -8.12 -12.29 9.40
N ALA A 28 -8.29 -12.73 8.16
CA ALA A 28 -7.39 -13.71 7.55
C ALA A 28 -5.97 -13.17 7.44
N LEU A 29 -5.82 -11.91 7.05
CA LEU A 29 -4.52 -11.24 6.96
C LEU A 29 -3.87 -11.11 8.35
N LYS A 30 -4.64 -10.73 9.37
CA LYS A 30 -4.17 -10.65 10.75
C LYS A 30 -3.63 -12.00 11.24
N ARG A 31 -4.36 -13.09 10.97
CA ARG A 31 -3.91 -14.44 11.35
C ARG A 31 -2.62 -14.82 10.62
N SER A 32 -2.51 -14.45 9.35
CA SER A 32 -1.31 -14.70 8.56
C SER A 32 -0.10 -13.96 9.12
N LEU A 33 -0.27 -12.68 9.45
CA LEU A 33 0.80 -11.85 10.01
C LEU A 33 1.21 -12.33 11.41
N ASP A 34 0.26 -12.76 12.21
CA ASP A 34 0.53 -13.29 13.55
C ASP A 34 1.33 -14.60 13.48
N ARG A 35 1.03 -15.44 12.51
CA ARG A 35 1.68 -16.74 12.36
C ARG A 35 3.04 -16.67 11.66
N TRP A 36 3.13 -15.89 10.59
CA TRP A 36 4.29 -15.89 9.69
C TRP A 36 5.11 -14.61 9.71
N GLY A 37 4.55 -13.55 10.29
CA GLY A 37 5.15 -12.22 10.24
C GLY A 37 5.00 -11.58 8.87
N PHE A 38 5.76 -10.53 8.64
CA PHE A 38 5.74 -9.81 7.35
C PHE A 38 6.64 -10.52 6.35
N VAL A 39 6.06 -11.19 5.38
CA VAL A 39 6.79 -11.83 4.27
C VAL A 39 7.12 -10.83 3.16
N GLU A 40 6.38 -9.72 3.09
CA GLU A 40 6.62 -8.64 2.14
C GLU A 40 6.68 -7.31 2.88
N PRO A 41 7.64 -6.43 2.53
CA PRO A 41 7.71 -5.12 3.18
C PRO A 41 6.60 -4.18 2.67
N VAL A 42 6.32 -3.15 3.47
CA VAL A 42 5.46 -2.04 3.08
C VAL A 42 6.29 -1.11 2.18
N VAL A 43 5.73 -0.70 1.05
CA VAL A 43 6.41 0.20 0.11
C VAL A 43 5.99 1.63 0.43
N MET A 44 6.98 2.49 0.71
CA MET A 44 6.80 3.89 1.06
C MET A 44 7.45 4.78 0.01
N ASN A 45 6.87 5.96 -0.22
CA ASN A 45 7.50 6.97 -1.07
C ASN A 45 8.07 8.09 -0.19
N LYS A 46 9.37 8.28 -0.20
CA LYS A 46 10.00 9.27 0.66
C LYS A 46 9.71 10.71 0.22
N ARG A 47 9.33 10.97 -1.03
CA ARG A 47 8.95 12.33 -1.46
C ARG A 47 7.64 12.78 -0.87
N THR A 48 6.67 11.88 -0.72
CA THR A 48 5.33 12.22 -0.22
C THR A 48 5.10 11.78 1.22
N GLY A 49 5.90 10.83 1.70
CA GLY A 49 5.71 10.22 3.02
C GLY A 49 4.53 9.25 3.08
N ARG A 50 3.97 8.87 1.92
CA ARG A 50 2.77 8.02 1.87
C ARG A 50 3.11 6.56 1.60
N ILE A 51 2.23 5.67 2.07
CA ILE A 51 2.26 4.25 1.73
C ILE A 51 1.89 4.11 0.25
N VAL A 52 2.70 3.40 -0.52
CA VAL A 52 2.41 3.07 -1.91
C VAL A 52 1.80 1.68 -2.03
N GLY A 53 2.30 0.73 -1.27
CA GLY A 53 1.78 -0.63 -1.23
C GLY A 53 1.87 -1.22 0.16
N GLY A 54 0.88 -2.05 0.52
CA GLY A 54 0.83 -2.68 1.84
C GLY A 54 -0.11 -1.99 2.83
N HIS A 55 -1.03 -1.14 2.37
CA HIS A 55 -2.00 -0.45 3.22
C HIS A 55 -2.73 -1.41 4.16
N GLN A 56 -3.15 -2.57 3.65
CA GLN A 56 -3.92 -3.53 4.45
C GLN A 56 -3.03 -4.24 5.47
N ARG A 57 -1.78 -4.50 5.13
CA ARG A 57 -0.82 -5.06 6.08
C ARG A 57 -0.54 -4.10 7.24
N VAL A 58 -0.46 -2.79 6.94
CA VAL A 58 -0.31 -1.76 7.99
C VAL A 58 -1.54 -1.73 8.88
N LYS A 59 -2.74 -1.78 8.31
CA LYS A 59 -4.00 -1.83 9.06
C LYS A 59 -4.05 -3.05 9.98
N ALA A 60 -3.67 -4.22 9.47
CA ALA A 60 -3.61 -5.44 10.27
C ALA A 60 -2.55 -5.36 11.38
N ALA A 61 -1.39 -4.78 11.10
CA ALA A 61 -0.34 -4.60 12.08
C ALA A 61 -0.78 -3.69 13.23
N LEU A 62 -1.49 -2.61 12.92
CA LEU A 62 -2.07 -1.71 13.93
C LEU A 62 -3.07 -2.45 14.81
N ALA A 63 -3.93 -3.27 14.20
CA ALA A 63 -4.92 -4.06 14.94
C ALA A 63 -4.27 -5.10 15.85
N LEU A 64 -3.10 -5.63 15.46
CA LEU A 64 -2.35 -6.60 16.25
C LEU A 64 -1.39 -5.95 17.25
N ALA A 65 -1.32 -4.63 17.28
CA ALA A 65 -0.39 -3.85 18.12
C ALA A 65 1.08 -4.24 17.88
N VAL A 66 1.44 -4.51 16.63
CA VAL A 66 2.83 -4.79 16.24
C VAL A 66 3.66 -3.50 16.35
N PRO A 67 4.80 -3.53 17.06
CA PRO A 67 5.57 -2.30 17.30
C PRO A 67 6.31 -1.76 16.08
N GLU A 68 6.73 -2.64 15.17
CA GLU A 68 7.47 -2.25 13.96
C GLU A 68 7.10 -3.12 12.78
N VAL A 69 7.13 -2.52 11.59
CA VAL A 69 6.91 -3.23 10.32
C VAL A 69 8.06 -2.94 9.37
N PRO A 70 8.42 -3.91 8.51
CA PRO A 70 9.48 -3.69 7.52
C PRO A 70 8.97 -2.78 6.41
N THR A 71 9.78 -1.80 6.01
CA THR A 71 9.47 -0.86 4.94
C THR A 71 10.61 -0.77 3.96
N VAL A 72 10.29 -0.56 2.68
CA VAL A 72 11.25 -0.14 1.66
C VAL A 72 10.80 1.22 1.12
N TRP A 73 11.75 2.07 0.79
CA TRP A 73 11.48 3.46 0.43
C TRP A 73 11.90 3.72 -1.01
N VAL A 74 10.95 4.21 -1.82
CA VAL A 74 11.21 4.65 -3.19
C VAL A 74 11.25 6.18 -3.22
N ASP A 75 11.82 6.73 -4.29
CA ASP A 75 11.98 8.18 -4.46
C ASP A 75 11.42 8.55 -5.83
N ILE A 76 10.10 8.71 -5.91
CA ILE A 76 9.37 8.95 -7.15
C ILE A 76 8.42 10.13 -6.99
N ASP A 77 8.02 10.74 -8.12
CA ASP A 77 7.05 11.83 -8.11
C ASP A 77 5.63 11.29 -7.84
N GLU A 78 4.68 12.18 -7.70
CA GLU A 78 3.30 11.79 -7.37
C GLU A 78 2.66 10.93 -8.45
N GLU A 79 2.91 11.23 -9.73
CA GLU A 79 2.40 10.45 -10.85
C GLU A 79 2.99 9.04 -10.83
N GLY A 80 4.28 8.95 -10.60
CA GLY A 80 4.98 7.66 -10.47
C GLY A 80 4.46 6.86 -9.29
N GLU A 81 4.18 7.51 -8.17
CA GLU A 81 3.60 6.88 -6.99
C GLU A 81 2.25 6.24 -7.31
N LYS A 82 1.36 6.97 -8.00
CA LYS A 82 0.04 6.44 -8.39
C LYS A 82 0.15 5.27 -9.35
N ALA A 83 1.04 5.35 -10.33
CA ALA A 83 1.27 4.26 -11.27
C ALA A 83 1.80 3.02 -10.55
N LEU A 84 2.72 3.18 -9.62
CA LEU A 84 3.26 2.07 -8.83
C LEU A 84 2.18 1.46 -7.93
N ASN A 85 1.33 2.29 -7.32
CA ASN A 85 0.20 1.81 -6.51
C ASN A 85 -0.72 0.90 -7.32
N ILE A 86 -1.07 1.29 -8.54
CA ILE A 86 -1.89 0.47 -9.44
C ILE A 86 -1.20 -0.85 -9.73
N ALA A 87 0.08 -0.82 -10.10
CA ALA A 87 0.84 -2.01 -10.43
C ALA A 87 0.90 -3.01 -9.26
N LEU A 88 1.16 -2.50 -8.05
CA LEU A 88 1.22 -3.34 -6.85
C LEU A 88 -0.14 -3.96 -6.50
N ASN A 89 -1.21 -3.21 -6.73
CA ASN A 89 -2.56 -3.69 -6.44
C ASN A 89 -3.12 -4.66 -7.49
N GLN A 90 -2.57 -4.72 -8.69
CA GLN A 90 -2.97 -5.69 -9.70
C GLN A 90 -2.67 -7.14 -9.31
N ILE A 91 -1.77 -7.34 -8.36
CA ILE A 91 -1.31 -8.67 -7.97
C ILE A 91 -2.32 -9.37 -7.07
N SER A 92 -3.05 -8.62 -6.21
CA SER A 92 -3.98 -9.21 -5.26
C SER A 92 -4.99 -8.19 -4.71
N GLY A 93 -6.09 -8.70 -4.14
CA GLY A 93 -7.11 -7.91 -3.49
C GLY A 93 -8.24 -7.48 -4.40
N GLU A 94 -9.22 -6.83 -3.82
CA GLU A 94 -10.34 -6.25 -4.54
C GLU A 94 -10.08 -4.78 -4.81
N TRP A 95 -10.58 -4.30 -5.94
CA TRP A 95 -10.47 -2.90 -6.33
C TRP A 95 -11.71 -2.14 -5.92
N GLU A 96 -11.51 -0.91 -5.48
CA GLU A 96 -12.58 0.07 -5.36
C GLU A 96 -12.72 0.73 -6.73
N GLU A 97 -13.72 0.31 -7.51
CA GLU A 97 -13.84 0.67 -8.94
C GLU A 97 -13.84 2.17 -9.19
N ASP A 98 -14.55 2.94 -8.35
CA ASP A 98 -14.63 4.40 -8.51
C ASP A 98 -13.26 5.07 -8.35
N LYS A 99 -12.50 4.64 -7.36
CA LYS A 99 -11.16 5.17 -7.13
C LYS A 99 -10.19 4.75 -8.24
N LEU A 100 -10.31 3.51 -8.71
CA LEU A 100 -9.49 3.02 -9.80
C LEU A 100 -9.77 3.82 -11.08
N ALA A 101 -11.04 4.00 -11.44
CA ALA A 101 -11.42 4.76 -12.63
C ALA A 101 -10.89 6.20 -12.58
N ALA A 102 -11.07 6.88 -11.45
CA ALA A 102 -10.58 8.24 -11.27
C ALA A 102 -9.06 8.31 -11.38
N LEU A 103 -8.35 7.33 -10.82
CA LEU A 103 -6.90 7.28 -10.85
C LEU A 103 -6.37 7.04 -12.26
N LEU A 104 -6.99 6.12 -13.00
CA LEU A 104 -6.62 5.85 -14.39
C LEU A 104 -6.86 7.07 -15.26
N ASP A 105 -7.99 7.75 -15.10
CA ASP A 105 -8.29 8.97 -15.85
C ASP A 105 -7.27 10.07 -15.56
N GLU A 106 -6.91 10.25 -14.31
CA GLU A 106 -5.91 11.24 -13.91
C GLU A 106 -4.54 10.95 -14.51
N LEU A 107 -4.09 9.69 -14.47
CA LEU A 107 -2.80 9.30 -15.03
C LEU A 107 -2.78 9.45 -16.55
N GLU A 108 -3.87 9.07 -17.22
CA GLU A 108 -3.99 9.19 -18.66
C GLU A 108 -3.97 10.66 -19.11
N ALA A 109 -4.69 11.52 -18.38
CA ALA A 109 -4.70 12.97 -18.65
C ALA A 109 -3.31 13.60 -18.50
N LYS A 110 -2.45 13.03 -17.67
CA LYS A 110 -1.06 13.49 -17.47
C LYS A 110 -0.06 12.79 -18.38
N GLY A 111 -0.54 11.93 -19.28
CA GLY A 111 0.32 11.20 -20.22
C GLY A 111 1.14 10.07 -19.60
N GLN A 112 0.72 9.53 -18.45
CA GLN A 112 1.43 8.43 -17.81
C GLN A 112 1.12 7.10 -18.50
N SER A 113 2.15 6.25 -18.60
CA SER A 113 1.99 4.88 -19.07
C SER A 113 1.73 3.96 -17.88
N LEU A 114 0.75 3.06 -18.03
CA LEU A 114 0.41 2.08 -17.00
C LEU A 114 0.97 0.67 -17.29
N GLU A 115 1.75 0.54 -18.34
CA GLU A 115 2.39 -0.73 -18.72
C GLU A 115 3.64 -1.04 -17.91
#